data_aa96f1960ec7bdf4cdbff97501a25f33
#
_entry.id   aa96f1960ec7bdf4cdbff97501a25f33
#
_cell.length_a   1.000
_cell.length_b   1.000
_cell.length_c   1.000
_cell.angle_alpha   90.00
_cell.angle_beta   90.00
_cell.angle_gamma   90.00
#
_symmetry.space_group_name_H-M   'P 1'
#
loop_
_entity.id
_entity.type
_entity.pdbx_description
1 polymer ?
#
loop_
_entity_poly.entity_id
_entity_poly.type
_entity_poly.pdbx_seq_one_letter_code
_entity_poly.pdbx_strand_id
1 'polypeptide(L)'
;CVCVCETIYTRSRSTTTTTTESTMESKESSESSEEVTFKILVTHPEVPKEALDLMSRGCQLVMCDSLPPNRTEILQKAKGVHGMFWAVGLPLDKEVMDAAGSQLKSVSAMSAGIDHIDVAELKKRKIPLGHTPTVLNYAVADIAMGLMLSAARRFHEGRNKIDSSSWENYHIEWMWGQEIRDATVGFFGFGGIGQAIAQRLKGFDIEKILYTTRKRVDKSVEKEFNAAKVPFDDLLSQSDILFIAAPLTPETQGVFNSTSFAKMKKNAVLINIARGPIINQDDLYTALKTNQIFSAGIDVMSPEPLPADDKLLSLPNLVITPHIGSATQRTRTDMAVICAHNVLRGLVGEPMLSPAY
;
A
#
# COMPACT_ATOMS: atom_id res chain seq x y z
N CYS A 1 -0.75 -18.49 -16.55
CA CYS A 1 -0.96 -18.84 -15.11
C CYS A 1 -0.69 -20.31 -14.78
N VAL A 2 -0.78 -21.22 -15.75
CA VAL A 2 -0.56 -22.67 -15.58
C VAL A 2 0.95 -23.02 -15.61
N CYS A 3 1.75 -22.20 -16.27
CA CYS A 3 3.18 -22.49 -16.56
C CYS A 3 4.12 -22.53 -15.34
N VAL A 4 3.86 -21.73 -14.27
CA VAL A 4 4.77 -21.68 -13.12
C VAL A 4 4.64 -22.91 -12.21
N CYS A 5 3.42 -23.45 -12.08
CA CYS A 5 3.21 -24.71 -11.35
C CYS A 5 3.75 -25.93 -12.12
N GLU A 6 3.66 -25.93 -13.47
CA GLU A 6 4.24 -27.01 -14.28
C GLU A 6 5.76 -27.01 -14.22
N THR A 7 6.41 -25.84 -14.13
CA THR A 7 7.89 -25.74 -14.04
C THR A 7 8.43 -26.29 -12.72
N ILE A 8 7.68 -26.13 -11.61
CA ILE A 8 8.05 -26.73 -10.32
C ILE A 8 7.91 -28.26 -10.38
N TYR A 9 6.88 -28.75 -11.07
CA TYR A 9 6.60 -30.20 -11.15
C TYR A 9 7.47 -30.93 -12.20
N THR A 10 7.89 -30.27 -13.28
CA THR A 10 8.67 -30.89 -14.37
C THR A 10 10.16 -30.92 -14.10
N ARG A 11 10.73 -30.01 -13.24
CA ARG A 11 12.16 -30.10 -12.86
C ARG A 11 12.48 -31.26 -11.94
N SER A 12 11.50 -31.86 -11.26
CA SER A 12 11.70 -33.10 -10.49
C SER A 12 11.63 -34.37 -11.34
N ARG A 13 11.22 -34.27 -12.64
CA ARG A 13 11.03 -35.44 -13.52
C ARG A 13 12.01 -35.56 -14.69
N SER A 14 12.95 -34.64 -14.89
CA SER A 14 13.89 -34.71 -16.03
C SER A 14 15.29 -35.22 -15.66
N THR A 15 15.36 -36.43 -15.12
CA THR A 15 16.52 -37.28 -15.27
C THR A 15 16.05 -38.73 -15.34
N THR A 16 15.92 -39.23 -16.52
CA THR A 16 16.21 -40.61 -16.95
C THR A 16 15.36 -40.98 -18.17
N THR A 17 15.96 -41.10 -19.32
CA THR A 17 15.70 -42.21 -20.23
C THR A 17 16.85 -42.29 -21.25
N THR A 18 17.69 -43.26 -21.10
CA THR A 18 18.37 -43.92 -22.23
C THR A 18 18.35 -45.43 -21.95
N THR A 19 17.68 -46.12 -22.85
CA THR A 19 17.54 -47.57 -22.91
C THR A 19 18.83 -48.25 -23.27
N THR A 20 19.21 -49.28 -22.51
CA THR A 20 19.85 -50.52 -23.05
C THR A 20 19.55 -51.66 -22.09
N GLU A 21 18.95 -52.74 -22.62
CA GLU A 21 18.71 -53.99 -21.94
C GLU A 21 20.01 -54.67 -21.55
N SER A 22 20.16 -55.06 -20.31
CA SER A 22 20.90 -56.27 -19.91
C SER A 22 20.43 -56.66 -18.49
N THR A 23 19.93 -57.87 -18.40
CA THR A 23 19.57 -58.60 -17.20
C THR A 23 20.70 -58.71 -16.21
N MET A 24 20.50 -58.26 -14.96
CA MET A 24 21.07 -58.80 -13.74
C MET A 24 20.35 -58.28 -12.53
N GLU A 25 19.95 -59.19 -11.63
CA GLU A 25 19.36 -58.93 -10.33
C GLU A 25 20.29 -58.05 -9.49
N SER A 26 19.77 -56.93 -8.99
CA SER A 26 20.38 -56.16 -7.92
C SER A 26 19.32 -55.46 -7.11
N LYS A 27 19.42 -55.68 -5.81
CA LYS A 27 18.65 -55.12 -4.70
C LYS A 27 18.23 -53.67 -4.95
N GLU A 28 16.92 -53.45 -5.01
CA GLU A 28 16.33 -52.12 -4.85
C GLU A 28 16.63 -51.59 -3.45
N SER A 29 17.62 -50.73 -3.35
CA SER A 29 17.70 -49.75 -2.27
C SER A 29 16.79 -48.59 -2.69
N SER A 30 15.58 -48.54 -2.14
CA SER A 30 14.69 -47.38 -2.23
C SER A 30 15.30 -46.22 -1.47
N GLU A 31 16.20 -45.46 -2.11
CA GLU A 31 16.46 -44.09 -1.68
C GLU A 31 15.21 -43.28 -2.03
N SER A 32 14.32 -43.12 -1.04
CA SER A 32 13.29 -42.13 -1.09
C SER A 32 13.97 -40.74 -1.13
N SER A 33 14.08 -40.14 -2.32
CA SER A 33 14.37 -38.73 -2.45
C SER A 33 13.27 -38.00 -1.69
N GLU A 34 13.54 -37.52 -0.47
CA GLU A 34 12.66 -36.58 0.23
C GLU A 34 12.42 -35.40 -0.70
N GLU A 35 11.22 -35.33 -1.30
CA GLU A 35 10.78 -34.16 -2.03
C GLU A 35 10.84 -32.97 -1.08
N VAL A 36 11.78 -32.05 -1.28
CA VAL A 36 11.93 -30.86 -0.46
C VAL A 36 10.71 -29.99 -0.68
N THR A 37 9.70 -30.16 0.15
CA THR A 37 8.50 -29.34 0.13
C THR A 37 8.80 -27.99 0.78
N PHE A 38 8.75 -26.90 0.02
CA PHE A 38 8.95 -25.56 0.57
C PHE A 38 7.84 -25.21 1.57
N LYS A 39 8.23 -24.52 2.66
CA LYS A 39 7.29 -23.99 3.66
C LYS A 39 7.15 -22.49 3.47
N ILE A 40 5.92 -21.99 3.40
CA ILE A 40 5.61 -20.55 3.26
C ILE A 40 4.85 -20.09 4.50
N LEU A 41 5.38 -19.11 5.23
CA LEU A 41 4.63 -18.40 6.26
C LEU A 41 3.62 -17.46 5.59
N VAL A 42 2.36 -17.53 6.00
CA VAL A 42 1.29 -16.60 5.62
C VAL A 42 0.85 -15.86 6.87
N THR A 43 1.11 -14.55 6.92
CA THR A 43 1.01 -13.77 8.16
C THR A 43 -0.40 -13.28 8.50
N HIS A 44 -1.41 -13.61 7.70
CA HIS A 44 -2.82 -13.23 7.94
C HIS A 44 -3.76 -14.39 7.59
N PRO A 45 -4.77 -14.73 8.43
CA PRO A 45 -5.66 -15.84 8.16
C PRO A 45 -6.63 -15.59 6.99
N GLU A 46 -6.99 -14.34 6.75
CA GLU A 46 -7.98 -13.95 5.72
C GLU A 46 -7.35 -13.58 4.36
N VAL A 47 -6.28 -14.29 3.97
CA VAL A 47 -5.71 -14.13 2.63
C VAL A 47 -6.68 -14.73 1.61
N PRO A 48 -6.97 -14.04 0.46
CA PRO A 48 -7.82 -14.56 -0.61
C PRO A 48 -7.46 -15.99 -1.03
N LYS A 49 -8.50 -16.82 -1.17
CA LYS A 49 -8.37 -18.26 -1.44
C LYS A 49 -7.56 -18.54 -2.72
N GLU A 50 -7.69 -17.69 -3.73
CA GLU A 50 -6.97 -17.82 -5.01
C GLU A 50 -5.45 -17.82 -4.81
N ALA A 51 -4.93 -17.01 -3.90
CA ALA A 51 -3.51 -16.98 -3.56
C ALA A 51 -3.09 -18.20 -2.72
N LEU A 52 -3.93 -18.62 -1.77
CA LEU A 52 -3.69 -19.82 -0.97
C LEU A 52 -3.67 -21.08 -1.84
N ASP A 53 -4.66 -21.25 -2.72
CA ASP A 53 -4.75 -22.36 -3.66
C ASP A 53 -3.52 -22.41 -4.61
N LEU A 54 -3.02 -21.24 -5.04
CA LEU A 54 -1.85 -21.14 -5.88
C LEU A 54 -0.60 -21.64 -5.15
N MET A 55 -0.38 -21.23 -3.92
CA MET A 55 0.81 -21.62 -3.14
C MET A 55 0.74 -23.07 -2.64
N SER A 56 -0.44 -23.57 -2.26
CA SER A 56 -0.61 -24.92 -1.69
C SER A 56 -0.39 -26.06 -2.69
N ARG A 57 -0.36 -25.78 -4.01
CA ARG A 57 -0.10 -26.80 -5.04
C ARG A 57 1.30 -27.41 -4.99
N GLY A 58 2.26 -26.72 -4.40
CA GLY A 58 3.67 -27.18 -4.33
C GLY A 58 4.39 -26.79 -3.05
N CYS A 59 3.67 -26.20 -2.07
CA CYS A 59 4.28 -25.75 -0.82
C CYS A 59 3.36 -26.06 0.37
N GLN A 60 3.98 -26.27 1.53
CA GLN A 60 3.29 -26.33 2.82
C GLN A 60 3.04 -24.89 3.30
N LEU A 61 1.78 -24.54 3.61
CA LEU A 61 1.45 -23.24 4.17
C LEU A 61 1.46 -23.29 5.71
N VAL A 62 2.13 -22.33 6.33
CA VAL A 62 2.15 -22.09 7.77
C VAL A 62 1.36 -20.81 8.01
N MET A 63 0.07 -20.95 8.35
CA MET A 63 -0.85 -19.84 8.53
C MET A 63 -0.75 -19.24 9.92
N CYS A 64 -0.75 -17.91 10.05
CA CYS A 64 -1.06 -17.22 11.30
C CYS A 64 -2.59 -17.22 11.51
N ASP A 65 -3.03 -17.43 12.74
CA ASP A 65 -4.45 -17.57 13.08
C ASP A 65 -5.01 -16.38 13.88
N SER A 66 -4.12 -15.59 14.51
CA SER A 66 -4.53 -14.44 15.34
C SER A 66 -5.13 -13.30 14.53
N LEU A 67 -6.24 -12.74 15.02
CA LEU A 67 -6.84 -11.48 14.56
C LEU A 67 -7.02 -10.53 15.76
N PRO A 68 -6.34 -9.40 15.78
CA PRO A 68 -5.33 -8.95 14.81
C PRO A 68 -4.07 -9.83 14.85
N PRO A 69 -3.33 -9.93 13.74
CA PRO A 69 -2.05 -10.64 13.69
C PRO A 69 -1.07 -10.06 14.72
N ASN A 70 -0.35 -10.93 15.44
CA ASN A 70 0.58 -10.50 16.47
C ASN A 70 2.01 -10.99 16.21
N ARG A 71 2.97 -10.21 16.70
CA ARG A 71 4.39 -10.47 16.48
C ARG A 71 4.88 -11.79 17.08
N THR A 72 4.37 -12.16 18.27
CA THR A 72 4.80 -13.39 18.95
C THR A 72 4.45 -14.63 18.12
N GLU A 73 3.24 -14.69 17.58
CA GLU A 73 2.82 -15.78 16.69
C GLU A 73 3.65 -15.84 15.43
N ILE A 74 3.91 -14.67 14.79
CA ILE A 74 4.73 -14.57 13.59
C ILE A 74 6.13 -15.14 13.86
N LEU A 75 6.79 -14.75 14.95
CA LEU A 75 8.12 -15.24 15.31
C LEU A 75 8.14 -16.75 15.57
N GLN A 76 7.08 -17.30 16.19
CA GLN A 76 6.97 -18.73 16.42
C GLN A 76 6.78 -19.52 15.12
N LYS A 77 5.90 -19.04 14.23
CA LYS A 77 5.55 -19.70 12.97
C LYS A 77 6.58 -19.44 11.85
N ALA A 78 7.43 -18.43 12.00
CA ALA A 78 8.53 -18.17 11.06
C ALA A 78 9.62 -19.25 11.05
N LYS A 79 9.72 -20.06 12.13
CA LYS A 79 10.81 -21.04 12.27
C LYS A 79 10.80 -22.08 11.14
N GLY A 80 11.91 -22.14 10.42
CA GLY A 80 12.12 -23.14 9.38
C GLY A 80 11.35 -22.91 8.08
N VAL A 81 10.81 -21.71 7.82
CA VAL A 81 10.14 -21.39 6.56
C VAL A 81 11.14 -20.98 5.49
N HIS A 82 10.79 -21.28 4.25
CA HIS A 82 11.58 -20.96 3.06
C HIS A 82 11.08 -19.68 2.35
N GLY A 83 9.79 -19.37 2.51
CA GLY A 83 9.17 -18.17 1.97
C GLY A 83 8.27 -17.46 2.97
N MET A 84 8.05 -16.15 2.75
CA MET A 84 7.11 -15.36 3.54
C MET A 84 6.15 -14.59 2.65
N PHE A 85 4.86 -14.85 2.83
CA PHE A 85 3.76 -14.04 2.32
C PHE A 85 3.36 -13.05 3.42
N TRP A 86 3.79 -11.78 3.28
CA TRP A 86 3.67 -10.77 4.32
C TRP A 86 2.45 -9.88 4.07
N ALA A 87 1.38 -10.07 4.81
CA ALA A 87 0.10 -9.39 4.63
C ALA A 87 -0.30 -8.50 5.83
N VAL A 88 0.68 -8.05 6.61
CA VAL A 88 0.45 -7.25 7.81
C VAL A 88 1.35 -6.00 7.83
N GLY A 89 0.92 -4.96 8.56
CA GLY A 89 1.71 -3.76 8.78
C GLY A 89 2.81 -3.87 9.84
N LEU A 90 2.96 -5.04 10.47
CA LEU A 90 4.00 -5.27 11.46
C LEU A 90 5.40 -5.27 10.82
N PRO A 91 6.45 -4.84 11.54
CA PRO A 91 7.80 -4.84 11.01
C PRO A 91 8.29 -6.24 10.61
N LEU A 92 8.78 -6.37 9.37
CA LEU A 92 9.60 -7.49 8.93
C LEU A 92 11.06 -7.06 9.05
N ASP A 93 11.66 -7.35 10.18
CA ASP A 93 12.99 -6.93 10.59
C ASP A 93 13.96 -8.11 10.75
N LYS A 94 15.17 -7.79 11.22
CA LYS A 94 16.22 -8.79 11.47
C LYS A 94 15.76 -9.92 12.39
N GLU A 95 14.95 -9.65 13.43
CA GLU A 95 14.48 -10.66 14.38
C GLU A 95 13.58 -11.70 13.70
N VAL A 96 12.64 -11.27 12.85
CA VAL A 96 11.79 -12.17 12.06
C VAL A 96 12.60 -12.99 11.08
N MET A 97 13.58 -12.38 10.42
CA MET A 97 14.48 -13.09 9.49
C MET A 97 15.38 -14.09 10.21
N ASP A 98 15.87 -13.77 11.41
CA ASP A 98 16.66 -14.69 12.25
C ASP A 98 15.81 -15.87 12.72
N ALA A 99 14.55 -15.62 13.11
CA ALA A 99 13.61 -16.68 13.48
C ALA A 99 13.32 -17.64 12.33
N ALA A 100 13.24 -17.14 11.10
CA ALA A 100 13.10 -17.98 9.91
C ALA A 100 14.32 -18.89 9.69
N GLY A 101 15.53 -18.35 9.87
CA GLY A 101 16.78 -19.07 9.67
C GLY A 101 17.38 -18.91 8.28
N SER A 102 18.49 -19.61 8.02
CA SER A 102 19.26 -19.48 6.78
C SER A 102 18.57 -20.06 5.53
N GLN A 103 17.52 -20.84 5.69
CA GLN A 103 16.76 -21.43 4.59
C GLN A 103 15.73 -20.46 3.98
N LEU A 104 15.53 -19.26 4.56
CA LEU A 104 14.63 -18.23 3.99
C LEU A 104 15.19 -17.76 2.62
N LYS A 105 14.42 -17.96 1.56
CA LYS A 105 14.81 -17.70 0.17
C LYS A 105 13.99 -16.59 -0.51
N SER A 106 12.79 -16.31 -0.02
CA SER A 106 11.86 -15.42 -0.71
C SER A 106 10.94 -14.70 0.26
N VAL A 107 10.72 -13.42 0.04
CA VAL A 107 9.75 -12.62 0.78
C VAL A 107 8.90 -11.81 -0.20
N SER A 108 7.61 -11.71 0.02
CA SER A 108 6.77 -10.74 -0.71
C SER A 108 5.76 -10.09 0.23
N ALA A 109 5.64 -8.76 0.12
CA ALA A 109 4.64 -7.97 0.84
C ALA A 109 3.38 -7.81 0.00
N MET A 110 2.21 -8.05 0.59
CA MET A 110 0.91 -7.76 0.00
C MET A 110 0.57 -6.27 0.18
N SER A 111 1.50 -5.40 -0.23
CA SER A 111 1.38 -3.94 -0.11
C SER A 111 2.17 -3.24 -1.21
N ALA A 112 1.81 -2.00 -1.54
CA ALA A 112 2.60 -1.16 -2.44
C ALA A 112 3.80 -0.53 -1.70
N GLY A 113 3.59 -0.04 -0.49
CA GLY A 113 4.66 0.49 0.37
C GLY A 113 5.36 -0.62 1.14
N ILE A 114 6.66 -0.46 1.34
CA ILE A 114 7.53 -1.43 2.02
C ILE A 114 8.33 -0.80 3.17
N ASP A 115 7.85 0.32 3.68
CA ASP A 115 8.47 1.09 4.76
C ASP A 115 8.54 0.34 6.10
N HIS A 116 7.72 -0.69 6.29
CA HIS A 116 7.74 -1.62 7.43
C HIS A 116 8.69 -2.82 7.26
N ILE A 117 9.46 -2.87 6.18
CA ILE A 117 10.36 -3.99 5.87
C ILE A 117 11.82 -3.52 5.90
N ASP A 118 12.67 -4.25 6.62
CA ASP A 118 14.13 -4.03 6.60
C ASP A 118 14.74 -4.52 5.27
N VAL A 119 14.63 -3.66 4.27
CA VAL A 119 15.16 -3.92 2.92
C VAL A 119 16.69 -4.07 2.93
N ALA A 120 17.39 -3.37 3.85
CA ALA A 120 18.83 -3.43 3.95
C ALA A 120 19.30 -4.82 4.41
N GLU A 121 18.63 -5.39 5.41
CA GLU A 121 18.94 -6.73 5.92
C GLU A 121 18.59 -7.83 4.91
N LEU A 122 17.47 -7.70 4.16
CA LEU A 122 17.12 -8.63 3.06
C LEU A 122 18.19 -8.62 1.97
N LYS A 123 18.65 -7.44 1.54
CA LYS A 123 19.74 -7.31 0.56
C LYS A 123 21.03 -7.94 1.03
N LYS A 124 21.42 -7.71 2.30
CA LYS A 124 22.61 -8.30 2.91
C LYS A 124 22.54 -9.83 2.90
N ARG A 125 21.36 -10.41 3.14
CA ARG A 125 21.11 -11.86 3.08
C ARG A 125 20.90 -12.39 1.66
N LYS A 126 20.85 -11.53 0.66
CA LYS A 126 20.54 -11.86 -0.75
C LYS A 126 19.16 -12.53 -0.92
N ILE A 127 18.19 -12.14 -0.10
CA ILE A 127 16.82 -12.64 -0.15
C ILE A 127 16.00 -11.67 -1.00
N PRO A 128 15.42 -12.08 -2.14
CA PRO A 128 14.61 -11.22 -2.98
C PRO A 128 13.31 -10.80 -2.27
N LEU A 129 12.91 -9.54 -2.48
CA LEU A 129 11.68 -8.96 -1.97
C LEU A 129 10.76 -8.61 -3.12
N GLY A 130 9.55 -9.17 -3.10
CA GLY A 130 8.44 -8.74 -3.94
C GLY A 130 7.49 -7.81 -3.18
N HIS A 131 6.73 -7.01 -3.92
CA HIS A 131 5.64 -6.19 -3.39
C HIS A 131 4.51 -6.08 -4.43
N THR A 132 3.45 -5.33 -4.15
CA THR A 132 2.30 -5.25 -5.06
C THR A 132 2.00 -3.80 -5.50
N PRO A 133 2.94 -3.14 -6.22
CA PRO A 133 2.72 -1.81 -6.76
C PRO A 133 1.68 -1.87 -7.89
N THR A 134 1.18 -0.75 -8.32
CA THR A 134 0.30 -0.56 -9.50
C THR A 134 -1.09 -1.18 -9.42
N VAL A 135 -1.24 -2.42 -9.00
CA VAL A 135 -2.52 -3.16 -8.96
C VAL A 135 -3.61 -2.45 -8.14
N LEU A 136 -3.21 -1.70 -7.10
CA LEU A 136 -4.11 -0.97 -6.21
C LEU A 136 -4.32 0.50 -6.62
N ASN A 137 -3.63 1.01 -7.64
CA ASN A 137 -3.66 2.44 -7.99
C ASN A 137 -5.08 2.98 -8.20
N TYR A 138 -5.92 2.22 -8.90
CA TYR A 138 -7.28 2.65 -9.19
C TYR A 138 -8.18 2.66 -7.95
N ALA A 139 -8.11 1.63 -7.11
CA ALA A 139 -8.90 1.59 -5.88
C ALA A 139 -8.50 2.72 -4.91
N VAL A 140 -7.19 2.96 -4.72
CA VAL A 140 -6.71 4.07 -3.89
C VAL A 140 -7.13 5.42 -4.47
N ALA A 141 -7.11 5.57 -5.81
CA ALA A 141 -7.57 6.78 -6.45
C ALA A 141 -9.08 7.02 -6.23
N ASP A 142 -9.91 5.98 -6.18
CA ASP A 142 -11.34 6.10 -5.88
C ASP A 142 -11.57 6.61 -4.45
N ILE A 143 -10.85 6.08 -3.45
CA ILE A 143 -10.88 6.59 -2.07
C ILE A 143 -10.39 8.03 -2.01
N ALA A 144 -9.31 8.38 -2.72
CA ALA A 144 -8.79 9.75 -2.75
C ALA A 144 -9.84 10.75 -3.28
N MET A 145 -10.57 10.39 -4.33
CA MET A 145 -11.67 11.20 -4.86
C MET A 145 -12.83 11.28 -3.88
N GLY A 146 -13.20 10.18 -3.21
CA GLY A 146 -14.21 10.16 -2.17
C GLY A 146 -13.86 11.08 -0.99
N LEU A 147 -12.62 11.02 -0.50
CA LEU A 147 -12.12 11.89 0.56
C LEU A 147 -12.09 13.37 0.11
N MET A 148 -11.65 13.64 -1.11
CA MET A 148 -11.64 15.00 -1.68
C MET A 148 -13.03 15.60 -1.69
N LEU A 149 -14.01 14.91 -2.26
CA LEU A 149 -15.39 15.40 -2.33
C LEU A 149 -16.01 15.54 -0.93
N SER A 150 -15.79 14.55 -0.05
CA SER A 150 -16.32 14.58 1.30
C SER A 150 -15.75 15.74 2.12
N ALA A 151 -14.45 16.02 2.02
CA ALA A 151 -13.80 17.12 2.71
C ALA A 151 -14.17 18.49 2.10
N ALA A 152 -14.10 18.63 0.77
CA ALA A 152 -14.42 19.87 0.08
C ALA A 152 -15.89 20.28 0.29
N ARG A 153 -16.83 19.32 0.33
CA ARG A 153 -18.26 19.56 0.43
C ARG A 153 -18.82 19.32 1.85
N ARG A 154 -17.95 19.15 2.88
CA ARG A 154 -18.27 19.07 4.30
C ARG A 154 -19.27 17.96 4.66
N PHE A 155 -19.15 16.76 4.00
CA PHE A 155 -20.12 15.66 4.20
C PHE A 155 -20.17 15.19 5.65
N HIS A 156 -19.02 15.03 6.30
CA HIS A 156 -18.95 14.62 7.70
C HIS A 156 -19.65 15.62 8.62
N GLU A 157 -19.37 16.90 8.48
CA GLU A 157 -20.01 17.95 9.26
C GLU A 157 -21.52 18.01 8.98
N GLY A 158 -21.93 17.92 7.71
CA GLY A 158 -23.33 17.89 7.32
C GLY A 158 -24.08 16.73 7.97
N ARG A 159 -23.48 15.54 7.99
CA ARG A 159 -24.05 14.38 8.68
C ARG A 159 -24.20 14.65 10.19
N ASN A 160 -23.19 15.19 10.83
CA ASN A 160 -23.23 15.52 12.26
C ASN A 160 -24.34 16.56 12.59
N LYS A 161 -24.62 17.51 11.67
CA LYS A 161 -25.72 18.46 11.82
C LYS A 161 -27.11 17.80 11.79
N ILE A 162 -27.26 16.76 10.97
CA ILE A 162 -28.50 15.96 10.93
C ILE A 162 -28.64 15.16 12.23
N ASP A 163 -27.59 14.43 12.62
CA ASP A 163 -27.62 13.56 13.80
C ASP A 163 -27.85 14.32 15.11
N SER A 164 -27.34 15.56 15.21
CA SER A 164 -27.53 16.45 16.36
C SER A 164 -28.76 17.33 16.30
N SER A 165 -29.63 17.15 15.30
CA SER A 165 -30.83 18.00 15.09
C SER A 165 -30.49 19.49 15.01
N SER A 166 -29.30 19.84 14.56
CA SER A 166 -28.81 21.21 14.36
C SER A 166 -28.78 21.63 12.89
N TRP A 167 -29.64 21.03 12.08
CA TRP A 167 -29.83 21.43 10.68
C TRP A 167 -30.58 22.77 10.61
N GLU A 168 -29.84 23.81 10.19
CA GLU A 168 -30.35 25.13 9.91
C GLU A 168 -30.32 25.36 8.40
N ASN A 169 -31.45 25.67 7.79
CA ASN A 169 -31.53 25.85 6.34
C ASN A 169 -31.98 27.28 5.92
N TYR A 170 -31.87 28.20 6.84
CA TYR A 170 -32.38 29.58 6.60
C TYR A 170 -31.32 30.55 6.05
N HIS A 171 -30.03 30.18 6.15
CA HIS A 171 -28.91 31.04 5.76
C HIS A 171 -28.34 30.60 4.40
N ILE A 172 -28.25 31.52 3.45
CA ILE A 172 -27.69 31.24 2.12
C ILE A 172 -26.25 30.75 2.22
N GLU A 173 -25.47 31.26 3.17
CA GLU A 173 -24.06 30.90 3.38
C GLU A 173 -23.86 29.64 4.23
N TRP A 174 -24.94 29.00 4.66
CA TRP A 174 -24.85 27.82 5.52
C TRP A 174 -24.20 26.64 4.79
N MET A 175 -23.17 26.04 5.43
CA MET A 175 -22.45 24.88 4.92
C MET A 175 -21.74 25.10 3.56
N TRP A 176 -21.34 26.32 3.21
CA TRP A 176 -20.55 26.53 2.00
C TRP A 176 -19.29 25.66 2.02
N GLY A 177 -19.08 24.93 0.92
CA GLY A 177 -17.90 24.12 0.66
C GLY A 177 -17.03 24.72 -0.44
N GLN A 178 -16.04 23.96 -0.90
CA GLN A 178 -15.17 24.30 -2.02
C GLN A 178 -15.64 23.61 -3.29
N GLU A 179 -15.64 24.32 -4.41
CA GLU A 179 -15.89 23.77 -5.74
C GLU A 179 -14.59 23.23 -6.32
N ILE A 180 -14.69 22.14 -7.08
CA ILE A 180 -13.50 21.49 -7.69
C ILE A 180 -13.19 22.09 -9.07
N ARG A 181 -14.22 22.57 -9.77
CA ARG A 181 -14.05 23.24 -11.07
C ARG A 181 -13.14 24.45 -10.92
N ASP A 182 -12.30 24.67 -11.91
CA ASP A 182 -11.28 25.73 -11.98
C ASP A 182 -10.23 25.68 -10.86
N ALA A 183 -10.19 24.58 -10.05
CA ALA A 183 -9.20 24.42 -8.98
C ALA A 183 -7.80 24.09 -9.55
N THR A 184 -6.76 24.65 -8.95
CA THR A 184 -5.39 24.17 -9.10
C THR A 184 -5.18 22.97 -8.17
N VAL A 185 -4.91 21.79 -8.74
CA VAL A 185 -4.72 20.55 -7.97
C VAL A 185 -3.23 20.23 -7.84
N GLY A 186 -2.76 20.12 -6.60
CA GLY A 186 -1.39 19.78 -6.26
C GLY A 186 -1.20 18.30 -5.93
N PHE A 187 -0.02 17.76 -6.27
CA PHE A 187 0.40 16.42 -5.89
C PHE A 187 1.77 16.43 -5.24
N PHE A 188 1.85 16.04 -3.99
CA PHE A 188 3.11 15.66 -3.37
C PHE A 188 3.35 14.16 -3.64
N GLY A 189 4.12 13.87 -4.69
CA GLY A 189 4.24 12.55 -5.31
C GLY A 189 3.28 12.38 -6.51
N PHE A 190 3.82 12.14 -7.71
CA PHE A 190 3.04 11.99 -8.96
C PHE A 190 3.37 10.67 -9.67
N GLY A 191 3.43 9.59 -8.88
CA GLY A 191 3.59 8.21 -9.35
C GLY A 191 2.27 7.60 -9.83
N GLY A 192 2.19 6.26 -9.86
CA GLY A 192 1.02 5.54 -10.39
C GLY A 192 -0.31 5.92 -9.73
N ILE A 193 -0.35 6.09 -8.39
CA ILE A 193 -1.56 6.52 -7.69
C ILE A 193 -1.91 7.98 -8.03
N GLY A 194 -0.93 8.89 -8.01
CA GLY A 194 -1.16 10.29 -8.36
C GLY A 194 -1.69 10.44 -9.80
N GLN A 195 -1.15 9.69 -10.75
CA GLN A 195 -1.63 9.68 -12.14
C GLN A 195 -3.03 9.05 -12.25
N ALA A 196 -3.33 8.02 -11.48
CA ALA A 196 -4.68 7.43 -11.44
C ALA A 196 -5.73 8.39 -10.85
N ILE A 197 -5.36 9.23 -9.88
CA ILE A 197 -6.19 10.34 -9.38
C ILE A 197 -6.36 11.40 -10.48
N ALA A 198 -5.27 11.83 -11.12
CA ALA A 198 -5.29 12.81 -12.21
C ALA A 198 -6.21 12.38 -13.37
N GLN A 199 -6.22 11.09 -13.69
CA GLN A 199 -7.16 10.53 -14.69
C GLN A 199 -8.63 10.73 -14.31
N ARG A 200 -8.97 10.61 -13.03
CA ARG A 200 -10.34 10.84 -12.53
C ARG A 200 -10.71 12.32 -12.52
N LEU A 201 -9.74 13.17 -12.22
CA LEU A 201 -9.91 14.62 -12.19
C LEU A 201 -10.25 15.23 -13.56
N LYS A 202 -9.98 14.54 -14.68
CA LYS A 202 -10.35 15.02 -16.03
C LYS A 202 -11.84 15.34 -16.18
N GLY A 203 -12.72 14.71 -15.38
CA GLY A 203 -14.17 14.98 -15.40
C GLY A 203 -14.62 16.10 -14.46
N PHE A 204 -13.70 16.82 -13.79
CA PHE A 204 -14.03 17.85 -12.82
C PHE A 204 -13.71 19.28 -13.30
N ASP A 205 -13.28 19.44 -14.56
CA ASP A 205 -12.96 20.73 -15.18
C ASP A 205 -11.98 21.58 -14.35
N ILE A 206 -10.92 20.91 -13.83
CA ILE A 206 -9.86 21.59 -13.07
C ILE A 206 -9.01 22.50 -13.97
N GLU A 207 -8.41 23.55 -13.40
CA GLU A 207 -7.56 24.47 -14.14
C GLU A 207 -6.26 23.80 -14.60
N LYS A 208 -5.51 23.23 -13.66
CA LYS A 208 -4.18 22.61 -13.92
C LYS A 208 -3.77 21.70 -12.79
N ILE A 209 -2.75 20.88 -13.07
CA ILE A 209 -2.07 20.05 -12.08
C ILE A 209 -0.67 20.57 -11.80
N LEU A 210 -0.32 20.73 -10.53
CA LEU A 210 1.03 20.97 -10.05
C LEU A 210 1.54 19.72 -9.31
N TYR A 211 2.84 19.43 -9.42
CA TYR A 211 3.38 18.30 -8.65
C TYR A 211 4.82 18.53 -8.20
N THR A 212 5.15 17.93 -7.05
CA THR A 212 6.52 17.86 -6.52
C THR A 212 6.95 16.41 -6.38
N THR A 213 8.08 16.06 -7.00
CA THR A 213 8.71 14.74 -6.98
C THR A 213 10.22 14.88 -7.05
N ARG A 214 10.99 13.88 -6.62
CA ARG A 214 12.46 13.87 -6.76
C ARG A 214 12.85 13.95 -8.24
N LYS A 215 12.36 13.04 -9.05
CA LYS A 215 12.59 13.03 -10.52
C LYS A 215 11.35 13.59 -11.23
N ARG A 216 11.57 14.35 -12.30
CA ARG A 216 10.48 14.80 -13.18
C ARG A 216 9.83 13.58 -13.84
N VAL A 217 8.51 13.58 -13.97
CA VAL A 217 7.82 12.57 -14.79
C VAL A 217 8.06 12.84 -16.28
N ASP A 218 7.72 11.86 -17.12
CA ASP A 218 7.89 12.00 -18.56
C ASP A 218 7.04 13.17 -19.10
N LYS A 219 7.57 13.86 -20.10
CA LYS A 219 6.88 15.00 -20.77
C LYS A 219 5.51 14.59 -21.35
N SER A 220 5.35 13.34 -21.77
CA SER A 220 4.08 12.80 -22.24
C SER A 220 3.02 12.81 -21.14
N VAL A 221 3.39 12.43 -19.91
CA VAL A 221 2.53 12.46 -18.74
C VAL A 221 2.17 13.89 -18.35
N GLU A 222 3.15 14.83 -18.36
CA GLU A 222 2.85 16.24 -18.11
C GLU A 222 1.86 16.80 -19.14
N LYS A 223 2.05 16.46 -20.41
CA LYS A 223 1.13 16.89 -21.48
C LYS A 223 -0.26 16.27 -21.34
N GLU A 224 -0.33 14.99 -20.99
CA GLU A 224 -1.60 14.26 -20.84
C GLU A 224 -2.48 14.86 -19.76
N PHE A 225 -1.87 15.29 -18.65
CA PHE A 225 -2.59 15.76 -17.46
C PHE A 225 -2.54 17.28 -17.28
N ASN A 226 -2.03 18.04 -18.23
CA ASN A 226 -1.75 19.48 -18.06
C ASN A 226 -1.02 19.76 -16.74
N ALA A 227 0.05 18.95 -16.47
CA ALA A 227 0.76 18.94 -15.20
C ALA A 227 2.12 19.62 -15.29
N ALA A 228 2.50 20.39 -14.27
CA ALA A 228 3.79 21.05 -14.18
C ALA A 228 4.51 20.70 -12.88
N LYS A 229 5.82 20.38 -12.97
CA LYS A 229 6.67 20.21 -11.80
C LYS A 229 7.03 21.55 -11.19
N VAL A 230 6.79 21.70 -9.88
CA VAL A 230 7.09 22.91 -9.11
C VAL A 230 7.88 22.58 -7.83
N PRO A 231 8.58 23.56 -7.22
CA PRO A 231 9.12 23.45 -5.88
C PRO A 231 8.01 23.18 -4.85
N PHE A 232 8.36 22.61 -3.68
CA PHE A 232 7.40 22.27 -2.65
C PHE A 232 6.64 23.50 -2.11
N ASP A 233 7.33 24.61 -1.90
CA ASP A 233 6.70 25.85 -1.42
C ASP A 233 5.68 26.42 -2.42
N ASP A 234 5.97 26.33 -3.71
CA ASP A 234 5.05 26.73 -4.77
C ASP A 234 3.84 25.78 -4.84
N LEU A 235 4.07 24.48 -4.61
CA LEU A 235 2.99 23.50 -4.53
C LEU A 235 2.02 23.86 -3.39
N LEU A 236 2.54 24.17 -2.21
CA LEU A 236 1.75 24.56 -1.03
C LEU A 236 0.92 25.83 -1.29
N SER A 237 1.56 26.89 -1.83
CA SER A 237 0.94 28.21 -1.96
C SER A 237 -0.06 28.31 -3.11
N GLN A 238 0.07 27.45 -4.15
CA GLN A 238 -0.78 27.54 -5.33
C GLN A 238 -1.93 26.53 -5.36
N SER A 239 -1.86 25.45 -4.57
CA SER A 239 -2.86 24.39 -4.60
C SER A 239 -4.15 24.77 -3.84
N ASP A 240 -5.30 24.57 -4.48
CA ASP A 240 -6.61 24.61 -3.84
C ASP A 240 -6.94 23.23 -3.24
N ILE A 241 -6.51 22.16 -3.92
CA ILE A 241 -6.62 20.78 -3.46
C ILE A 241 -5.22 20.16 -3.54
N LEU A 242 -4.76 19.54 -2.46
CA LEU A 242 -3.43 18.94 -2.39
C LEU A 242 -3.50 17.47 -1.98
N PHE A 243 -3.06 16.57 -2.87
CA PHE A 243 -2.95 15.14 -2.60
C PHE A 243 -1.53 14.78 -2.16
N ILE A 244 -1.42 14.02 -1.07
CA ILE A 244 -0.18 13.38 -0.63
C ILE A 244 -0.20 11.94 -1.13
N ALA A 245 0.66 11.64 -2.13
CA ALA A 245 0.80 10.35 -2.78
C ALA A 245 2.28 9.91 -2.92
N ALA A 246 3.16 10.45 -2.07
CA ALA A 246 4.58 10.11 -1.99
C ALA A 246 4.82 8.97 -0.99
N PRO A 247 5.86 8.14 -1.17
CA PRO A 247 6.24 7.14 -0.18
C PRO A 247 6.78 7.81 1.10
N LEU A 248 6.65 7.12 2.23
CA LEU A 248 7.31 7.50 3.48
C LEU A 248 8.81 7.20 3.38
N THR A 249 9.62 8.22 3.55
CA THR A 249 11.09 8.15 3.62
C THR A 249 11.57 9.14 4.69
N PRO A 250 12.84 9.11 5.11
CA PRO A 250 13.36 10.12 6.02
C PRO A 250 13.15 11.56 5.55
N GLU A 251 13.18 11.80 4.23
CA GLU A 251 13.00 13.14 3.64
C GLU A 251 11.53 13.58 3.57
N THR A 252 10.58 12.63 3.57
CA THR A 252 9.14 12.94 3.49
C THR A 252 8.44 12.88 4.84
N GLN A 253 9.08 12.33 5.86
CA GLN A 253 8.53 12.25 7.21
C GLN A 253 8.37 13.65 7.82
N GLY A 254 7.17 13.99 8.29
CA GLY A 254 6.84 15.25 8.95
C GLY A 254 7.00 16.49 8.06
N VAL A 255 7.06 16.31 6.73
CA VAL A 255 7.22 17.45 5.82
C VAL A 255 5.99 18.36 5.79
N PHE A 256 4.80 17.81 6.08
CA PHE A 256 3.59 18.60 6.33
C PHE A 256 3.49 18.89 7.82
N ASN A 257 3.87 20.09 8.21
CA ASN A 257 3.94 20.60 9.59
C ASN A 257 3.43 22.04 9.65
N SER A 258 3.50 22.68 10.83
CA SER A 258 3.02 24.05 11.04
C SER A 258 3.57 25.05 10.01
N THR A 259 4.87 24.92 9.63
CA THR A 259 5.48 25.79 8.63
C THR A 259 4.90 25.59 7.23
N SER A 260 4.65 24.34 6.83
CA SER A 260 4.04 24.03 5.54
C SER A 260 2.57 24.41 5.51
N PHE A 261 1.80 24.18 6.59
CA PHE A 261 0.41 24.63 6.68
C PHE A 261 0.28 26.15 6.59
N ALA A 262 1.23 26.91 7.18
CA ALA A 262 1.25 28.36 7.08
C ALA A 262 1.42 28.90 5.64
N LYS A 263 1.96 28.09 4.74
CA LYS A 263 2.11 28.44 3.30
C LYS A 263 0.93 28.05 2.44
N MET A 264 0.03 27.18 2.93
CA MET A 264 -1.13 26.72 2.19
C MET A 264 -2.21 27.81 2.11
N LYS A 265 -3.06 27.73 1.09
CA LYS A 265 -4.22 28.61 0.97
C LYS A 265 -5.24 28.33 2.10
N LYS A 266 -5.95 29.36 2.57
CA LYS A 266 -7.01 29.18 3.57
C LYS A 266 -8.16 28.30 3.11
N ASN A 267 -8.44 28.29 1.81
CA ASN A 267 -9.44 27.44 1.19
C ASN A 267 -8.89 26.05 0.79
N ALA A 268 -7.65 25.74 1.11
CA ALA A 268 -7.02 24.48 0.70
C ALA A 268 -7.69 23.26 1.33
N VAL A 269 -7.86 22.22 0.52
CA VAL A 269 -8.32 20.89 0.92
C VAL A 269 -7.12 19.94 0.81
N LEU A 270 -6.71 19.33 1.93
CA LEU A 270 -5.57 18.40 2.00
C LEU A 270 -6.07 16.95 2.02
N ILE A 271 -5.51 16.09 1.15
CA ILE A 271 -5.87 14.67 1.09
C ILE A 271 -4.62 13.81 1.28
N ASN A 272 -4.62 12.94 2.29
CA ASN A 272 -3.53 12.01 2.51
C ASN A 272 -3.98 10.55 2.33
N ILE A 273 -3.47 9.91 1.27
CA ILE A 273 -3.70 8.49 0.97
C ILE A 273 -2.36 7.70 0.92
N ALA A 274 -1.30 8.27 1.44
CA ALA A 274 0.04 7.69 1.41
C ALA A 274 0.42 7.04 2.73
N ARG A 275 0.92 7.84 3.69
CA ARG A 275 1.29 7.38 5.05
C ARG A 275 1.02 8.49 6.07
N GLY A 276 0.54 8.11 7.27
CA GLY A 276 0.27 9.03 8.37
C GLY A 276 1.48 9.89 8.74
N PRO A 277 2.68 9.31 8.99
CA PRO A 277 3.85 10.06 9.41
C PRO A 277 4.41 11.10 8.43
N ILE A 278 3.89 11.21 7.21
CA ILE A 278 4.23 12.32 6.29
C ILE A 278 3.69 13.65 6.82
N ILE A 279 2.61 13.58 7.59
CA ILE A 279 2.01 14.73 8.26
C ILE A 279 2.37 14.69 9.75
N ASN A 280 2.74 15.83 10.34
CA ASN A 280 2.69 16.02 11.77
C ASN A 280 1.22 16.16 12.19
N GLN A 281 0.66 15.16 12.89
CA GLN A 281 -0.77 15.11 13.24
C GLN A 281 -1.19 16.21 14.21
N ASP A 282 -0.30 16.64 15.12
CA ASP A 282 -0.57 17.73 16.06
C ASP A 282 -0.69 19.07 15.33
N ASP A 283 0.17 19.29 14.34
CA ASP A 283 0.13 20.48 13.51
C ASP A 283 -1.10 20.46 12.58
N LEU A 284 -1.49 19.28 12.04
CA LEU A 284 -2.72 19.13 11.28
C LEU A 284 -3.95 19.46 12.13
N TYR A 285 -4.01 18.92 13.35
CA TYR A 285 -5.11 19.24 14.29
C TYR A 285 -5.21 20.75 14.49
N THR A 286 -4.07 21.41 14.75
CA THR A 286 -4.02 22.86 14.97
C THR A 286 -4.46 23.63 13.73
N ALA A 287 -3.97 23.26 12.55
CA ALA A 287 -4.30 23.93 11.29
C ALA A 287 -5.80 23.83 10.96
N LEU A 288 -6.41 22.67 11.21
CA LEU A 288 -7.85 22.47 11.00
C LEU A 288 -8.70 23.18 12.05
N LYS A 289 -8.31 23.10 13.34
CA LYS A 289 -9.03 23.72 14.44
C LYS A 289 -9.06 25.25 14.33
N THR A 290 -7.98 25.85 13.82
CA THR A 290 -7.87 27.30 13.63
C THR A 290 -8.29 27.77 12.25
N ASN A 291 -8.81 26.88 11.39
CA ASN A 291 -9.17 27.15 10.00
C ASN A 291 -8.02 27.79 9.19
N GLN A 292 -6.79 27.37 9.45
CA GLN A 292 -5.61 27.76 8.68
C GLN A 292 -5.66 27.13 7.28
N ILE A 293 -6.20 25.91 7.17
CA ILE A 293 -6.67 25.28 5.92
C ILE A 293 -8.16 24.98 6.06
N PHE A 294 -8.85 24.81 4.94
CA PHE A 294 -10.30 24.61 4.95
C PHE A 294 -10.72 23.28 5.54
N SER A 295 -10.17 22.19 5.04
CA SER A 295 -10.49 20.83 5.47
C SER A 295 -9.41 19.83 5.08
N ALA A 296 -9.51 18.62 5.62
CA ALA A 296 -8.67 17.51 5.19
C ALA A 296 -9.48 16.20 5.09
N GLY A 297 -8.97 15.28 4.25
CA GLY A 297 -9.40 13.90 4.15
C GLY A 297 -8.20 12.97 4.28
N ILE A 298 -8.20 12.04 5.22
CA ILE A 298 -7.06 11.15 5.45
C ILE A 298 -7.53 9.69 5.48
N ASP A 299 -6.83 8.82 4.76
CA ASP A 299 -7.00 7.37 4.84
C ASP A 299 -5.93 6.71 5.70
N VAL A 300 -4.94 7.48 6.14
CA VAL A 300 -3.77 7.00 6.88
C VAL A 300 -3.42 7.94 8.03
N MET A 301 -2.98 7.39 9.16
CA MET A 301 -2.70 8.12 10.39
C MET A 301 -1.50 7.53 11.15
N SER A 302 -1.18 8.07 12.30
CA SER A 302 -0.13 7.56 13.18
C SER A 302 -0.51 7.83 14.65
N PRO A 303 -0.75 6.75 15.46
CA PRO A 303 -0.64 5.33 15.10
C PRO A 303 -1.81 4.83 14.26
N GLU A 304 -1.66 3.63 13.69
CA GLU A 304 -2.74 2.82 13.13
C GLU A 304 -2.84 1.48 13.90
N PRO A 305 -4.02 1.14 14.49
CA PRO A 305 -5.29 1.89 14.51
C PRO A 305 -5.22 3.22 15.26
N LEU A 306 -6.01 4.22 14.82
CA LEU A 306 -6.16 5.48 15.55
C LEU A 306 -6.92 5.23 16.86
N PRO A 307 -6.44 5.72 18.03
CA PRO A 307 -7.18 5.62 19.29
C PRO A 307 -8.56 6.27 19.23
N ALA A 308 -9.54 5.66 19.89
CA ALA A 308 -10.93 6.13 19.86
C ALA A 308 -11.13 7.50 20.56
N ASP A 309 -10.18 7.92 21.38
CA ASP A 309 -10.15 9.21 22.08
C ASP A 309 -9.21 10.23 21.42
N ASP A 310 -8.71 9.93 20.21
CA ASP A 310 -7.83 10.86 19.50
C ASP A 310 -8.54 12.18 19.18
N LYS A 311 -7.84 13.29 19.44
CA LYS A 311 -8.36 14.65 19.23
C LYS A 311 -8.76 14.95 17.80
N LEU A 312 -8.18 14.28 16.80
CA LEU A 312 -8.54 14.42 15.38
C LEU A 312 -10.01 14.08 15.14
N LEU A 313 -10.58 13.11 15.90
CA LEU A 313 -11.98 12.69 15.78
C LEU A 313 -12.98 13.78 16.20
N SER A 314 -12.54 14.82 16.92
CA SER A 314 -13.37 15.95 17.30
C SER A 314 -13.52 17.03 16.23
N LEU A 315 -12.78 16.94 15.14
CA LEU A 315 -12.72 17.97 14.11
C LEU A 315 -13.84 17.79 13.07
N PRO A 316 -14.75 18.76 12.91
CA PRO A 316 -15.86 18.65 11.94
C PRO A 316 -15.39 18.73 10.49
N ASN A 317 -14.26 19.39 10.23
CA ASN A 317 -13.67 19.61 8.91
C ASN A 317 -12.56 18.59 8.55
N LEU A 318 -12.55 17.43 9.24
CA LEU A 318 -11.68 16.30 8.93
C LEU A 318 -12.51 15.06 8.60
N VAL A 319 -12.23 14.46 7.45
CA VAL A 319 -12.80 13.16 7.04
C VAL A 319 -11.72 12.10 7.21
N ILE A 320 -12.03 11.02 7.92
CA ILE A 320 -11.09 9.92 8.20
C ILE A 320 -11.67 8.61 7.68
N THR A 321 -10.85 7.82 7.00
CA THR A 321 -11.13 6.42 6.68
C THR A 321 -10.00 5.53 7.22
N PRO A 322 -10.31 4.27 7.66
CA PRO A 322 -9.37 3.45 8.41
C PRO A 322 -8.45 2.63 7.50
N HIS A 323 -7.64 3.29 6.68
CA HIS A 323 -6.67 2.71 5.74
C HIS A 323 -7.31 1.67 4.80
N ILE A 324 -8.37 2.09 4.12
CA ILE A 324 -9.17 1.25 3.22
C ILE A 324 -8.90 1.53 1.74
N GLY A 325 -7.87 2.28 1.38
CA GLY A 325 -7.56 2.66 -0.01
C GLY A 325 -7.56 1.49 -1.00
N SER A 326 -7.06 0.32 -0.60
CA SER A 326 -7.07 -0.89 -1.44
C SER A 326 -8.22 -1.87 -1.13
N ALA A 327 -9.16 -1.53 -0.24
CA ALA A 327 -10.15 -2.45 0.29
C ALA A 327 -11.33 -2.71 -0.67
N THR A 328 -11.04 -3.24 -1.85
CA THR A 328 -12.03 -3.85 -2.73
C THR A 328 -11.70 -5.33 -2.92
N GLN A 329 -12.72 -6.17 -3.09
CA GLN A 329 -12.52 -7.61 -3.30
C GLN A 329 -11.55 -7.88 -4.45
N ARG A 330 -11.78 -7.26 -5.62
CA ARG A 330 -10.91 -7.41 -6.79
C ARG A 330 -9.46 -7.03 -6.49
N THR A 331 -9.24 -5.82 -5.94
CA THR A 331 -7.88 -5.34 -5.70
C THR A 331 -7.14 -6.20 -4.68
N ARG A 332 -7.80 -6.60 -3.58
CA ARG A 332 -7.20 -7.46 -2.54
C ARG A 332 -6.88 -8.85 -3.08
N THR A 333 -7.75 -9.43 -3.93
CA THR A 333 -7.47 -10.70 -4.62
C THR A 333 -6.28 -10.57 -5.57
N ASP A 334 -6.27 -9.55 -6.43
CA ASP A 334 -5.18 -9.32 -7.37
C ASP A 334 -3.84 -9.08 -6.65
N MET A 335 -3.83 -8.29 -5.56
CA MET A 335 -2.64 -8.10 -4.69
C MET A 335 -2.17 -9.44 -4.12
N ALA A 336 -3.06 -10.25 -3.59
CA ALA A 336 -2.71 -11.54 -3.00
C ALA A 336 -2.11 -12.50 -4.03
N VAL A 337 -2.70 -12.57 -5.22
CA VAL A 337 -2.19 -13.42 -6.32
C VAL A 337 -0.80 -12.98 -6.78
N ILE A 338 -0.56 -11.67 -6.96
CA ILE A 338 0.77 -11.14 -7.30
C ILE A 338 1.78 -11.45 -6.20
N CYS A 339 1.39 -11.27 -4.94
CA CYS A 339 2.23 -11.58 -3.78
C CYS A 339 2.61 -13.08 -3.76
N ALA A 340 1.66 -13.98 -3.98
CA ALA A 340 1.89 -15.42 -4.06
C ALA A 340 2.85 -15.78 -5.21
N HIS A 341 2.65 -15.22 -6.40
CA HIS A 341 3.58 -15.42 -7.52
C HIS A 341 4.99 -14.94 -7.19
N ASN A 342 5.15 -13.79 -6.54
CA ASN A 342 6.46 -13.29 -6.14
C ASN A 342 7.16 -14.26 -5.19
N VAL A 343 6.44 -14.76 -4.16
CA VAL A 343 7.01 -15.75 -3.21
C VAL A 343 7.46 -17.01 -3.96
N LEU A 344 6.58 -17.60 -4.78
CA LEU A 344 6.84 -18.85 -5.50
C LEU A 344 8.05 -18.71 -6.45
N ARG A 345 8.10 -17.63 -7.22
CA ARG A 345 9.22 -17.36 -8.14
C ARG A 345 10.54 -17.18 -7.40
N GLY A 346 10.52 -16.42 -6.31
CA GLY A 346 11.72 -16.23 -5.47
C GLY A 346 12.23 -17.53 -4.84
N LEU A 347 11.34 -18.46 -4.46
CA LEU A 347 11.71 -19.77 -3.93
C LEU A 347 12.52 -20.62 -4.92
N VAL A 348 12.21 -20.52 -6.21
CA VAL A 348 12.88 -21.27 -7.29
C VAL A 348 13.98 -20.46 -8.00
N GLY A 349 14.27 -19.25 -7.52
CA GLY A 349 15.31 -18.38 -8.09
C GLY A 349 14.91 -17.72 -9.42
N GLU A 350 13.62 -17.64 -9.74
CA GLU A 350 13.09 -16.93 -10.90
C GLU A 350 12.85 -15.44 -10.60
N PRO A 351 12.90 -14.56 -11.61
CA PRO A 351 12.54 -13.16 -11.44
C PRO A 351 11.11 -12.98 -10.93
N MET A 352 10.92 -12.20 -9.89
CA MET A 352 9.60 -11.85 -9.36
C MET A 352 8.78 -11.01 -10.38
N LEU A 353 7.45 -11.06 -10.30
CA LEU A 353 6.57 -10.22 -11.14
C LEU A 353 6.76 -8.73 -10.84
N SER A 354 6.99 -8.41 -9.58
CA SER A 354 7.19 -7.04 -9.11
C SER A 354 8.24 -7.01 -7.99
N PRO A 355 9.53 -7.02 -8.36
CA PRO A 355 10.62 -6.93 -7.38
C PRO A 355 10.66 -5.52 -6.78
N ALA A 356 11.03 -5.44 -5.51
CA ALA A 356 11.17 -4.17 -4.79
C ALA A 356 12.56 -3.52 -5.01
N TYR A 357 13.55 -4.30 -5.49
CA TYR A 357 14.91 -3.88 -5.83
C TYR A 357 15.58 -4.83 -6.81
#